data_65de1965664cda8a3661a2f6a199f14e
#
_entry.id   65de1965664cda8a3661a2f6a199f14e
#
_cell.length_a   1.000
_cell.length_b   1.000
_cell.length_c   1.000
_cell.angle_alpha   90.00
_cell.angle_beta   90.00
_cell.angle_gamma   90.00
#
_symmetry.space_group_name_H-M   'P 1'
#
loop_
_entity.id
_entity.type
_entity.pdbx_description
1 polymer ?
#
loop_
_entity_poly.entity_id
_entity_poly.type
_entity_poly.pdbx_seq_one_letter_code
_entity_poly.pdbx_strand_id
1 'polypeptide(L)' 'MALNQRTGIVRRWFNGEDGYGFIHPDDGEEAVFVHHTGIAAYTKVKSLSEGALVSYEVVRRKMGGLWAKDVCRKD' A
#
# COMPACT_ATOMS: atom_id res chain seq x y z
N MET A 1 16.40 -5.74 10.70
CA MET A 1 16.36 -5.35 9.33
C MET A 1 15.08 -5.63 8.65
N ALA A 2 14.49 -4.62 8.12
CA ALA A 2 13.21 -4.75 7.46
C ALA A 2 13.44 -5.21 6.03
N LEU A 3 13.54 -6.49 5.86
CA LEU A 3 13.90 -7.02 4.56
C LEU A 3 12.75 -7.12 3.60
N ASN A 4 11.52 -6.94 4.08
CA ASN A 4 10.35 -7.07 3.21
C ASN A 4 9.78 -5.72 2.80
N GLN A 5 10.47 -4.65 3.12
CA GLN A 5 9.97 -3.34 2.76
C GLN A 5 10.19 -3.10 1.28
N ARG A 6 9.15 -2.62 0.62
CA ARG A 6 9.19 -2.38 -0.81
C ARG A 6 8.71 -0.97 -1.10
N THR A 7 8.90 -0.56 -2.34
CA THR A 7 8.42 0.74 -2.79
C THR A 7 7.61 0.56 -4.04
N GLY A 8 6.70 1.50 -4.27
CA GLY A 8 5.87 1.45 -5.46
C GLY A 8 5.07 2.73 -5.60
N ILE A 9 4.15 2.70 -6.55
CA ILE A 9 3.30 3.85 -6.86
C ILE A 9 1.86 3.44 -6.70
N VAL A 10 1.06 4.29 -6.05
CA VAL A 10 -0.37 4.06 -5.93
C VAL A 10 -1.00 4.31 -7.29
N ARG A 11 -1.57 3.28 -7.89
CA ARG A 11 -2.18 3.40 -9.21
C ARG A 11 -3.65 3.72 -9.12
N ARG A 12 -4.32 3.22 -8.11
CA ARG A 12 -5.75 3.44 -7.90
C ARG A 12 -6.02 3.64 -6.44
N TRP A 13 -6.88 4.55 -6.14
CA TRP A 13 -7.35 4.75 -4.77
C TRP A 13 -8.83 5.12 -4.81
N PHE A 14 -9.62 4.36 -4.07
CA PHE A 14 -11.05 4.57 -3.99
C PHE A 14 -11.39 5.08 -2.60
N ASN A 15 -11.82 6.33 -2.51
CA ASN A 15 -12.24 6.91 -1.24
C ASN A 15 -13.64 6.43 -0.93
N GLY A 16 -13.92 6.32 0.34
CA GLY A 16 -15.22 5.84 0.78
C GLY A 16 -15.08 5.42 2.22
N GLU A 17 -16.09 4.74 2.73
CA GLU A 17 -16.02 4.27 4.11
C GLU A 17 -14.85 3.33 4.28
N ASP A 18 -14.59 2.52 3.26
CA ASP A 18 -13.51 1.56 3.31
C ASP A 18 -12.45 1.91 2.28
N GLY A 19 -11.79 3.04 2.48
CA GLY A 19 -10.75 3.45 1.54
C GLY A 19 -9.79 2.32 1.22
N TYR A 20 -9.53 2.11 -0.06
CA TYR A 20 -8.62 1.06 -0.49
C TYR A 20 -8.09 1.37 -1.89
N GLY A 21 -7.08 0.63 -2.29
CA GLY A 21 -6.51 0.83 -3.60
C GLY A 21 -5.48 -0.22 -3.94
N PHE A 22 -4.67 0.09 -4.94
CA PHE A 22 -3.66 -0.84 -5.42
C PHE A 22 -2.35 -0.12 -5.64
N ILE A 23 -1.28 -0.78 -5.26
CA ILE A 23 0.08 -0.28 -5.45
C ILE A 23 0.75 -1.11 -6.53
N HIS A 24 1.40 -0.43 -7.47
CA HIS A 24 2.23 -1.10 -8.46
C HIS A 24 3.67 -1.05 -7.98
N PRO A 25 4.25 -2.20 -7.64
CA PRO A 25 5.65 -2.22 -7.17
C PRO A 25 6.61 -1.70 -8.23
N ASP A 26 7.67 -1.06 -7.77
CA ASP A 26 8.69 -0.52 -8.68
C ASP A 26 9.39 -1.61 -9.46
N ASP A 27 9.43 -2.82 -8.92
CA ASP A 27 10.12 -3.92 -9.57
C ASP A 27 9.27 -4.64 -10.62
N GLY A 28 8.07 -4.12 -10.88
CA GLY A 28 7.21 -4.71 -11.89
C GLY A 28 6.47 -5.96 -11.46
N GLU A 29 6.55 -6.28 -10.18
CA GLU A 29 5.84 -7.43 -9.66
C GLU A 29 4.34 -7.19 -9.62
N GLU A 30 3.62 -8.21 -9.21
CA GLU A 30 2.16 -8.19 -9.14
C GLU A 30 1.66 -7.04 -8.26
N ALA A 31 0.56 -6.42 -8.68
CA ALA A 31 -0.02 -5.32 -7.92
C ALA A 31 -0.41 -5.78 -6.51
N VAL A 32 -0.28 -4.88 -5.55
CA VAL A 32 -0.53 -5.18 -4.15
C VAL A 32 -1.74 -4.38 -3.68
N PHE A 33 -2.69 -5.05 -3.05
CA PHE A 33 -3.88 -4.41 -2.51
C PHE A 33 -3.50 -3.64 -1.24
N VAL A 34 -4.04 -2.44 -1.07
CA VAL A 34 -3.84 -1.66 0.14
C VAL A 34 -5.18 -1.18 0.66
N HIS A 35 -5.43 -1.42 1.95
CA HIS A 35 -6.63 -0.97 2.63
C HIS A 35 -6.24 0.18 3.56
N HIS A 36 -7.18 1.07 3.88
CA HIS A 36 -6.84 2.22 4.73
C HIS A 36 -6.26 1.78 6.07
N THR A 37 -6.65 0.61 6.55
CA THR A 37 -6.11 0.10 7.81
C THR A 37 -4.66 -0.32 7.68
N GLY A 38 -4.16 -0.48 6.46
CA GLY A 38 -2.77 -0.82 6.22
C GLY A 38 -1.85 0.40 6.17
N ILE A 39 -2.40 1.61 6.24
CA ILE A 39 -1.59 2.80 6.28
C ILE A 39 -0.99 2.93 7.67
N ALA A 40 0.28 3.31 7.73
CA ALA A 40 1.00 3.35 9.00
C ALA A 40 0.23 4.14 10.05
N ALA A 41 0.25 3.61 11.28
CA ALA A 41 -0.55 4.18 12.36
C ALA A 41 -0.17 5.62 12.67
N TYR A 42 1.08 5.99 12.47
CA TYR A 42 1.53 7.35 12.77
C TYR A 42 1.13 8.35 11.68
N THR A 43 0.57 7.87 10.59
CA THR A 43 0.12 8.74 9.53
C THR A 43 -1.26 9.27 9.88
N LYS A 44 -1.40 10.60 9.91
CA LYS A 44 -2.67 11.20 10.30
C LYS A 44 -3.75 10.99 9.25
N VAL A 45 -3.38 11.07 7.99
CA VAL A 45 -4.34 10.92 6.91
C VAL A 45 -4.33 9.47 6.45
N LYS A 46 -5.48 8.83 6.52
CA LYS A 46 -5.60 7.42 6.16
C LYS A 46 -6.10 7.25 4.74
N SER A 47 -5.60 8.06 3.84
CA SER A 47 -5.91 7.91 2.43
C SER A 47 -4.67 8.20 1.62
N LEU A 48 -4.69 7.77 0.38
CA LEU A 48 -3.56 7.94 -0.52
C LEU A 48 -4.05 8.59 -1.80
N SER A 49 -3.12 9.22 -2.50
CA SER A 49 -3.43 9.85 -3.79
C SER A 49 -2.86 8.98 -4.90
N GLU A 50 -3.58 8.90 -5.99
CA GLU A 50 -3.08 8.20 -7.16
C GLU A 50 -1.82 8.89 -7.63
N GLY A 51 -0.80 8.10 -7.95
CA GLY A 51 0.49 8.63 -8.35
C GLY A 51 1.47 8.81 -7.21
N ALA A 52 1.02 8.64 -5.96
CA ALA A 52 1.91 8.84 -4.81
C ALA A 52 2.92 7.72 -4.71
N LEU A 53 4.15 8.09 -4.36
CA LEU A 53 5.20 7.11 -4.07
C LEU A 53 5.05 6.66 -2.63
N VAL A 54 5.11 5.36 -2.41
CA VAL A 54 4.92 4.80 -1.07
C VAL A 54 5.95 3.72 -0.80
N SER A 55 6.21 3.51 0.49
CA SER A 55 6.93 2.33 0.94
C SER A 55 5.96 1.49 1.74
N TYR A 56 6.15 0.20 1.73
CA TYR A 56 5.21 -0.71 2.37
C TYR A 56 5.83 -2.08 2.56
N GLU A 57 5.16 -2.90 3.38
CA GLU A 57 5.51 -4.31 3.52
C GLU A 57 4.41 -5.14 2.89
N VAL A 58 4.78 -6.28 2.35
CA VAL A 58 3.84 -7.16 1.67
C VAL A 58 3.46 -8.30 2.60
N VAL A 59 2.16 -8.54 2.71
CA VAL A 59 1.62 -9.65 3.48
C VAL A 59 0.85 -10.55 2.51
N ARG A 60 1.17 -11.83 2.53
CA ARG A 60 0.45 -12.78 1.69
C ARG A 60 -0.70 -13.35 2.50
N ARG A 61 -1.91 -13.20 1.99
CA ARG A 61 -3.10 -13.67 2.67
C ARG A 61 -3.39 -15.12 2.33
N LYS A 62 -3.96 -15.85 3.28
CA LYS A 62 -4.30 -17.25 3.06
C LYS A 62 -5.32 -17.41 1.96
N MET A 63 -6.25 -16.49 1.89
CA MET A 63 -7.30 -16.54 0.88
C MET A 63 -6.83 -16.05 -0.48
N GLY A 64 -5.54 -15.80 -0.58
CA GLY A 64 -4.94 -15.36 -1.83
C GLY A 64 -4.75 -13.86 -1.87
N GLY A 65 -3.86 -13.43 -2.74
CA GLY A 65 -3.59 -12.02 -2.94
C GLY A 65 -2.52 -11.48 -2.01
N LEU A 66 -1.94 -10.39 -2.44
CA LEU A 66 -0.92 -9.69 -1.67
C LEU A 66 -1.53 -8.41 -1.11
N TRP A 67 -1.27 -8.17 0.17
CA TRP A 67 -1.76 -6.99 0.85
C TRP A 67 -0.58 -6.17 1.34
N ALA A 68 -0.73 -4.85 1.33
CA ALA A 68 0.29 -3.95 1.85
C ALA A 68 -0.04 -3.57 3.29
N LYS A 69 1.00 -3.43 4.10
CA LYS A 69 0.84 -2.92 5.47
C LYS A 69 1.94 -1.92 5.75
N ASP A 70 1.77 -1.12 6.78
CA ASP A 70 2.72 -0.08 7.17
C ASP A 70 3.04 0.83 5.99
N VAL A 71 2.02 1.18 5.24
CA VAL A 71 2.18 1.99 4.04
C VAL A 71 2.46 3.43 4.43
N CYS A 72 3.54 3.98 3.90
CA CYS A 72 3.95 5.36 4.15
C CYS A 72 4.22 6.06 2.85
N ARG A 73 3.83 7.32 2.76
CA ARG A 73 4.19 8.12 1.60
C ARG A 73 5.67 8.47 1.70
N LYS A 74 6.32 8.46 0.56
CA LYS A 74 7.75 8.76 0.51
C LYS A 74 8.03 10.19 0.07
N ASP A 75 7.07 10.87 -0.47
CA ASP A 75 7.28 12.24 -0.96
C ASP A 75 6.86 13.32 0.02
#